data_c417569ae643760a5ed118111a97dbc4
#
_entry.id   c417569ae643760a5ed118111a97dbc4
#
_cell.length_a   1.000
_cell.length_b   1.000
_cell.length_c   1.000
_cell.angle_alpha   90.00
_cell.angle_beta   90.00
_cell.angle_gamma   90.00
#
_symmetry.space_group_name_H-M   'P 1'
#
loop_
_entity.id
_entity.type
_entity.pdbx_description
1 polymer ?
#
loop_
_entity_poly.entity_id
_entity_poly.type
_entity_poly.pdbx_seq_one_letter_code
_entity_poly.pdbx_strand_id
1 'polypeptide(L)'
;MAAQRGDVETLRHLIESGKAHATDRDEQNITPLHWAAINAQVAACRFLLEQGAEVDALGGDLVATPMQWAARNGYLYVIQLLVAHNADPNITDAQGYNTLHLVTHSSSVISLLYLLHQPINVDARDSQGHTSVMWAAYQGDALSVELLLKHGASTNTKDATGLTPLHWAVVRGNRVCIRRLVEAGADVHAKDGEGRTARDMAQELKSLGAWKRALDEGGFTEDGVPKRKPLSEVCAIAVPVRRTVC
;
A
#
# COMPACT_ATOMS: atom_id res chain seq x y z
N MET A 1 -0.64 -24.17 -18.73
CA MET A 1 -0.43 -23.42 -19.99
C MET A 1 -1.70 -22.70 -20.48
N ALA A 2 -2.91 -23.35 -20.55
CA ALA A 2 -4.14 -22.67 -20.99
C ALA A 2 -4.53 -21.51 -20.08
N ALA A 3 -4.51 -21.68 -18.76
CA ALA A 3 -4.80 -20.63 -17.78
C ALA A 3 -3.86 -19.42 -17.92
N GLN A 4 -2.57 -19.66 -18.09
CA GLN A 4 -1.55 -18.62 -18.28
C GLN A 4 -1.81 -17.76 -19.54
N ARG A 5 -2.32 -18.36 -20.60
CA ARG A 5 -2.62 -17.68 -21.88
C ARG A 5 -4.04 -17.12 -21.95
N GLY A 6 -4.89 -17.42 -20.96
CA GLY A 6 -6.29 -17.00 -20.96
C GLY A 6 -7.17 -17.77 -21.96
N ASP A 7 -6.73 -18.96 -22.38
CA ASP A 7 -7.46 -19.81 -23.33
C ASP A 7 -8.62 -20.52 -22.63
N VAL A 8 -9.74 -19.82 -22.53
CA VAL A 8 -10.95 -20.29 -21.83
C VAL A 8 -11.56 -21.51 -22.53
N GLU A 9 -11.49 -21.61 -23.86
CA GLU A 9 -12.03 -22.72 -24.60
C GLU A 9 -11.28 -24.04 -24.29
N THR A 10 -9.95 -23.97 -24.28
CA THR A 10 -9.12 -25.11 -23.86
C THR A 10 -9.36 -25.45 -22.37
N LEU A 11 -9.48 -24.48 -21.50
CA LEU A 11 -9.79 -24.71 -20.07
C LEU A 11 -11.15 -25.42 -19.92
N ARG A 12 -12.17 -24.93 -20.61
CA ARG A 12 -13.51 -25.54 -20.63
C ARG A 12 -13.45 -27.00 -21.09
N HIS A 13 -12.83 -27.25 -22.24
CA HIS A 13 -12.73 -28.61 -22.77
C HIS A 13 -12.00 -29.55 -21.78
N LEU A 14 -10.92 -29.12 -21.17
CA LEU A 14 -10.17 -29.95 -20.21
C LEU A 14 -10.97 -30.27 -18.95
N ILE A 15 -11.69 -29.27 -18.39
CA ILE A 15 -12.48 -29.46 -17.18
C ILE A 15 -13.74 -30.27 -17.44
N GLU A 16 -14.50 -29.97 -18.50
CA GLU A 16 -15.71 -30.69 -18.84
C GLU A 16 -15.45 -32.16 -19.25
N SER A 17 -14.29 -32.44 -19.84
CA SER A 17 -13.87 -33.81 -20.17
C SER A 17 -13.27 -34.58 -18.97
N GLY A 18 -13.16 -33.97 -17.81
CA GLY A 18 -12.57 -34.58 -16.61
C GLY A 18 -11.05 -34.81 -16.69
N LYS A 19 -10.36 -34.18 -17.66
CA LYS A 19 -8.90 -34.28 -17.82
C LYS A 19 -8.11 -33.34 -16.90
N ALA A 20 -8.78 -32.34 -16.35
CA ALA A 20 -8.22 -31.41 -15.39
C ALA A 20 -9.32 -30.89 -14.46
N HIS A 21 -8.93 -30.36 -13.31
CA HIS A 21 -9.82 -29.70 -12.35
C HIS A 21 -9.34 -28.27 -12.08
N ALA A 22 -10.26 -27.39 -11.73
CA ALA A 22 -9.92 -26.01 -11.37
C ALA A 22 -9.02 -25.91 -10.11
N THR A 23 -9.01 -26.99 -9.33
CA THR A 23 -8.21 -27.13 -8.09
C THR A 23 -6.89 -27.86 -8.27
N ASP A 24 -6.55 -28.29 -9.50
CA ASP A 24 -5.28 -28.98 -9.76
C ASP A 24 -4.09 -28.09 -9.37
N ARG A 25 -2.99 -28.72 -9.01
CA ARG A 25 -1.77 -28.03 -8.59
C ARG A 25 -0.57 -28.60 -9.36
N ASP A 26 0.35 -27.73 -9.73
CA ASP A 26 1.61 -28.13 -10.34
C ASP A 26 2.65 -28.52 -9.27
N GLU A 27 3.87 -28.84 -9.70
CA GLU A 27 4.99 -29.25 -8.84
C GLU A 27 5.38 -28.19 -7.80
N GLN A 28 5.06 -26.92 -8.05
CA GLN A 28 5.27 -25.80 -7.14
C GLN A 28 4.02 -25.44 -6.34
N ASN A 29 3.03 -26.32 -6.32
CA ASN A 29 1.75 -26.09 -5.62
C ASN A 29 0.93 -24.91 -6.19
N ILE A 30 1.19 -24.50 -7.45
CA ILE A 30 0.53 -23.38 -8.13
C ILE A 30 -0.74 -23.91 -8.80
N THR A 31 -1.87 -23.21 -8.61
CA THR A 31 -3.15 -23.57 -9.24
C THR A 31 -3.32 -22.86 -10.60
N PRO A 32 -4.25 -23.34 -11.48
CA PRO A 32 -4.62 -22.61 -12.69
C PRO A 32 -5.05 -21.17 -12.43
N LEU A 33 -5.70 -20.89 -11.28
CA LEU A 33 -6.13 -19.55 -10.89
C LEU A 33 -4.93 -18.61 -10.62
N HIS A 34 -3.85 -19.11 -10.03
CA HIS A 34 -2.61 -18.31 -9.87
C HIS A 34 -2.04 -17.93 -11.25
N TRP A 35 -1.94 -18.89 -12.17
CA TRP A 35 -1.41 -18.63 -13.51
C TRP A 35 -2.27 -17.65 -14.30
N ALA A 36 -3.58 -17.73 -14.17
CA ALA A 36 -4.49 -16.75 -14.78
C ALA A 36 -4.34 -15.37 -14.14
N ALA A 37 -4.22 -15.31 -12.80
CA ALA A 37 -4.12 -14.05 -12.04
C ALA A 37 -2.82 -13.29 -12.33
N ILE A 38 -1.65 -13.97 -12.33
CA ILE A 38 -0.35 -13.32 -12.59
C ILE A 38 -0.23 -12.80 -14.03
N ASN A 39 -1.04 -13.32 -14.95
CA ASN A 39 -1.05 -12.93 -16.36
C ASN A 39 -2.25 -12.04 -16.74
N ALA A 40 -2.96 -11.49 -15.75
CA ALA A 40 -4.13 -10.62 -15.93
C ALA A 40 -5.27 -11.24 -16.77
N GLN A 41 -5.41 -12.56 -16.80
CA GLN A 41 -6.39 -13.28 -17.62
C GLN A 41 -7.77 -13.29 -16.93
N VAL A 42 -8.45 -12.14 -16.93
CA VAL A 42 -9.72 -11.94 -16.19
C VAL A 42 -10.79 -12.96 -16.57
N ALA A 43 -10.93 -13.29 -17.86
CA ALA A 43 -11.92 -14.27 -18.33
C ALA A 43 -11.61 -15.68 -17.82
N ALA A 44 -10.32 -16.08 -17.84
CA ALA A 44 -9.89 -17.36 -17.31
C ALA A 44 -10.06 -17.42 -15.78
N CYS A 45 -9.73 -16.34 -15.05
CA CYS A 45 -9.98 -16.25 -13.61
C CYS A 45 -11.47 -16.45 -13.29
N ARG A 46 -12.35 -15.74 -13.99
CA ARG A 46 -13.81 -15.88 -13.83
C ARG A 46 -14.27 -17.31 -14.06
N PHE A 47 -13.88 -17.88 -15.20
CA PHE A 47 -14.25 -19.25 -15.53
C PHE A 47 -13.76 -20.25 -14.47
N LEU A 48 -12.51 -20.16 -14.03
CA LEU A 48 -11.95 -21.04 -13.00
C LEU A 48 -12.68 -20.93 -11.67
N LEU A 49 -13.03 -19.71 -11.25
CA LEU A 49 -13.81 -19.47 -10.03
C LEU A 49 -15.22 -20.07 -10.14
N GLU A 50 -15.89 -19.94 -11.29
CA GLU A 50 -17.18 -20.57 -11.58
C GLU A 50 -17.09 -22.11 -11.56
N GLN A 51 -15.94 -22.68 -11.87
CA GLN A 51 -15.67 -24.12 -11.79
C GLN A 51 -15.16 -24.59 -10.42
N GLY A 52 -15.24 -23.74 -9.40
CA GLY A 52 -14.90 -24.08 -8.02
C GLY A 52 -13.40 -24.02 -7.68
N ALA A 53 -12.63 -23.20 -8.39
CA ALA A 53 -11.26 -22.93 -7.99
C ALA A 53 -11.22 -22.34 -6.57
N GLU A 54 -10.26 -22.79 -5.75
CA GLU A 54 -9.99 -22.26 -4.43
C GLU A 54 -9.43 -20.82 -4.55
N VAL A 55 -10.23 -19.83 -4.12
CA VAL A 55 -9.92 -18.41 -4.36
C VAL A 55 -8.66 -17.96 -3.61
N ASP A 56 -8.43 -18.46 -2.41
CA ASP A 56 -7.29 -18.15 -1.55
C ASP A 56 -6.27 -19.31 -1.47
N ALA A 57 -6.19 -20.13 -2.53
CA ALA A 57 -5.19 -21.17 -2.62
C ALA A 57 -3.79 -20.56 -2.38
N LEU A 58 -2.97 -21.23 -1.58
CA LEU A 58 -1.56 -20.84 -1.36
C LEU A 58 -0.66 -21.63 -2.31
N GLY A 59 0.26 -20.96 -3.02
CA GLY A 59 1.13 -21.61 -3.99
C GLY A 59 2.40 -20.85 -4.30
N GLY A 60 3.34 -21.56 -4.94
CA GLY A 60 4.65 -21.04 -5.31
C GLY A 60 5.61 -20.87 -4.13
N ASP A 61 6.85 -20.48 -4.42
CA ASP A 61 7.91 -20.30 -3.42
C ASP A 61 7.57 -19.25 -2.35
N LEU A 62 6.73 -18.30 -2.69
CA LEU A 62 6.29 -17.25 -1.78
C LEU A 62 5.06 -17.65 -0.96
N VAL A 63 4.48 -18.84 -1.17
CA VAL A 63 3.27 -19.31 -0.48
C VAL A 63 2.17 -18.23 -0.55
N ALA A 64 1.98 -17.66 -1.74
CA ALA A 64 1.10 -16.51 -1.96
C ALA A 64 -0.23 -16.93 -2.60
N THR A 65 -1.27 -16.10 -2.44
CA THR A 65 -2.58 -16.29 -3.05
C THR A 65 -2.61 -15.79 -4.51
N PRO A 66 -3.60 -16.21 -5.34
CA PRO A 66 -3.81 -15.63 -6.67
C PRO A 66 -3.97 -14.11 -6.64
N MET A 67 -4.65 -13.56 -5.61
CA MET A 67 -4.82 -12.12 -5.46
C MET A 67 -3.49 -11.41 -5.19
N GLN A 68 -2.63 -11.99 -4.37
CA GLN A 68 -1.30 -11.45 -4.13
C GLN A 68 -0.44 -11.44 -5.38
N TRP A 69 -0.54 -12.47 -6.23
CA TRP A 69 0.15 -12.50 -7.52
C TRP A 69 -0.35 -11.40 -8.46
N ALA A 70 -1.66 -11.17 -8.51
CA ALA A 70 -2.25 -10.05 -9.26
C ALA A 70 -1.81 -8.68 -8.71
N ALA A 71 -1.74 -8.55 -7.38
CA ALA A 71 -1.39 -7.32 -6.69
C ALA A 71 0.06 -6.87 -6.96
N ARG A 72 1.01 -7.81 -7.03
CA ARG A 72 2.42 -7.54 -7.40
C ARG A 72 2.56 -6.82 -8.75
N ASN A 73 1.60 -7.02 -9.65
CA ASN A 73 1.56 -6.40 -10.96
C ASN A 73 0.53 -5.28 -11.08
N GLY A 74 -0.21 -4.97 -10.02
CA GLY A 74 -1.21 -3.91 -10.00
C GLY A 74 -2.47 -4.20 -10.82
N TYR A 75 -2.81 -5.47 -11.08
CA TYR A 75 -3.93 -5.87 -11.93
C TYR A 75 -5.29 -5.70 -11.25
N LEU A 76 -5.78 -4.47 -11.23
CA LEU A 76 -7.01 -4.06 -10.55
C LEU A 76 -8.20 -4.98 -10.86
N TYR A 77 -8.46 -5.25 -12.15
CA TYR A 77 -9.66 -6.04 -12.53
C TYR A 77 -9.63 -7.48 -12.00
N VAL A 78 -8.44 -8.08 -11.91
CA VAL A 78 -8.27 -9.41 -11.30
C VAL A 78 -8.50 -9.31 -9.79
N ILE A 79 -7.91 -8.30 -9.12
CA ILE A 79 -8.12 -8.06 -7.69
C ILE A 79 -9.61 -7.89 -7.38
N GLN A 80 -10.31 -7.05 -8.16
CA GLN A 80 -11.75 -6.82 -7.98
C GLN A 80 -12.56 -8.11 -8.16
N LEU A 81 -12.22 -8.90 -9.18
CA LEU A 81 -12.89 -10.18 -9.42
C LEU A 81 -12.70 -11.16 -8.26
N LEU A 82 -11.47 -11.28 -7.74
CA LEU A 82 -11.16 -12.17 -6.62
C LEU A 82 -11.85 -11.72 -5.32
N VAL A 83 -11.85 -10.41 -5.02
CA VAL A 83 -12.61 -9.85 -3.88
C VAL A 83 -14.10 -10.12 -4.02
N ALA A 84 -14.67 -9.98 -5.22
CA ALA A 84 -16.09 -10.31 -5.47
C ALA A 84 -16.42 -11.80 -5.24
N HIS A 85 -15.41 -12.68 -5.26
CA HIS A 85 -15.53 -14.11 -4.91
C HIS A 85 -15.02 -14.40 -3.49
N ASN A 86 -15.00 -13.39 -2.61
CA ASN A 86 -14.64 -13.47 -1.18
C ASN A 86 -13.17 -13.82 -0.91
N ALA A 87 -12.24 -13.44 -1.79
CA ALA A 87 -10.82 -13.51 -1.47
C ALA A 87 -10.48 -12.62 -0.28
N ASP A 88 -9.69 -13.13 0.68
CA ASP A 88 -9.26 -12.36 1.85
C ASP A 88 -7.98 -11.57 1.54
N PRO A 89 -8.03 -10.22 1.50
CA PRO A 89 -6.87 -9.39 1.23
C PRO A 89 -5.85 -9.35 2.37
N ASN A 90 -6.18 -9.89 3.55
CA ASN A 90 -5.31 -9.87 4.73
C ASN A 90 -4.37 -11.09 4.81
N ILE A 91 -4.58 -12.11 4.01
CA ILE A 91 -3.66 -13.26 3.94
C ILE A 91 -2.26 -12.74 3.62
N THR A 92 -1.27 -13.26 4.34
CA THR A 92 0.12 -12.87 4.15
C THR A 92 0.90 -13.98 3.43
N ASP A 93 1.82 -13.56 2.57
CA ASP A 93 2.77 -14.46 1.93
C ASP A 93 3.93 -14.86 2.88
N ALA A 94 4.87 -15.66 2.41
CA ALA A 94 6.03 -16.11 3.20
C ALA A 94 6.93 -14.95 3.69
N GLN A 95 6.82 -13.76 3.12
CA GLN A 95 7.53 -12.55 3.55
C GLN A 95 6.71 -11.70 4.52
N GLY A 96 5.48 -12.11 4.85
CA GLY A 96 4.55 -11.37 5.69
C GLY A 96 3.79 -10.27 4.94
N TYR A 97 3.91 -10.16 3.61
CA TYR A 97 3.16 -9.16 2.85
C TYR A 97 1.71 -9.57 2.65
N ASN A 98 0.78 -8.73 3.09
CA ASN A 98 -0.61 -8.82 2.65
C ASN A 98 -0.79 -8.11 1.29
N THR A 99 -2.01 -8.17 0.74
CA THR A 99 -2.30 -7.59 -0.58
C THR A 99 -2.03 -6.08 -0.63
N LEU A 100 -2.22 -5.34 0.49
CA LEU A 100 -1.96 -3.90 0.55
C LEU A 100 -0.47 -3.55 0.38
N HIS A 101 0.42 -4.32 1.01
CA HIS A 101 1.86 -4.17 0.82
C HIS A 101 2.23 -4.32 -0.67
N LEU A 102 1.67 -5.33 -1.33
CA LEU A 102 2.02 -5.67 -2.71
C LEU A 102 1.54 -4.61 -3.72
N VAL A 103 0.31 -4.08 -3.56
CA VAL A 103 -0.15 -2.98 -4.43
C VAL A 103 0.60 -1.68 -4.16
N THR A 104 1.08 -1.46 -2.93
CA THR A 104 1.96 -0.33 -2.62
C THR A 104 3.31 -0.50 -3.31
N HIS A 105 3.88 -1.71 -3.27
CA HIS A 105 5.12 -2.04 -3.98
C HIS A 105 5.02 -1.84 -5.50
N SER A 106 3.90 -2.19 -6.10
CA SER A 106 3.67 -2.00 -7.54
C SER A 106 3.33 -0.55 -7.91
N SER A 107 3.25 0.36 -6.93
CA SER A 107 2.81 1.75 -7.11
C SER A 107 1.45 1.87 -7.82
N SER A 108 0.59 0.86 -7.69
CA SER A 108 -0.73 0.85 -8.30
C SER A 108 -1.74 1.59 -7.44
N VAL A 109 -1.76 2.92 -7.59
CA VAL A 109 -2.59 3.83 -6.78
C VAL A 109 -4.08 3.47 -6.85
N ILE A 110 -4.59 3.06 -8.02
CA ILE A 110 -6.00 2.71 -8.19
C ILE A 110 -6.33 1.41 -7.45
N SER A 111 -5.45 0.39 -7.53
CA SER A 111 -5.61 -0.85 -6.77
C SER A 111 -5.49 -0.61 -5.27
N LEU A 112 -4.57 0.27 -4.85
CA LEU A 112 -4.43 0.70 -3.46
C LEU A 112 -5.74 1.34 -2.96
N LEU A 113 -6.27 2.31 -3.69
CA LEU A 113 -7.51 3.00 -3.32
C LEU A 113 -8.70 2.02 -3.24
N TYR A 114 -8.79 1.08 -4.18
CA TYR A 114 -9.84 0.05 -4.14
C TYR A 114 -9.73 -0.81 -2.88
N LEU A 115 -8.53 -1.31 -2.55
CA LEU A 115 -8.31 -2.15 -1.38
C LEU A 115 -8.54 -1.42 -0.05
N LEU A 116 -8.24 -0.12 0.03
CA LEU A 116 -8.50 0.69 1.22
C LEU A 116 -10.00 0.85 1.54
N HIS A 117 -10.90 0.53 0.59
CA HIS A 117 -12.36 0.45 0.81
C HIS A 117 -12.84 -0.97 1.14
N GLN A 118 -11.94 -1.95 1.23
CA GLN A 118 -12.23 -3.31 1.66
C GLN A 118 -11.89 -3.49 3.15
N PRO A 119 -12.36 -4.55 3.81
CA PRO A 119 -11.99 -4.85 5.19
C PRO A 119 -10.53 -5.33 5.26
N ILE A 120 -9.57 -4.40 5.12
CA ILE A 120 -8.14 -4.68 5.13
C ILE A 120 -7.45 -4.03 6.34
N ASN A 121 -6.48 -4.75 6.92
CA ASN A 121 -5.63 -4.18 7.96
C ASN A 121 -4.59 -3.25 7.34
N VAL A 122 -4.80 -1.94 7.49
CA VAL A 122 -3.93 -0.89 6.92
C VAL A 122 -2.55 -0.87 7.58
N ASP A 123 -2.48 -1.24 8.87
CA ASP A 123 -1.24 -1.30 9.65
C ASP A 123 -0.67 -2.72 9.77
N ALA A 124 -1.04 -3.62 8.83
CA ALA A 124 -0.40 -4.93 8.74
C ALA A 124 1.12 -4.76 8.63
N ARG A 125 1.85 -5.69 9.26
CA ARG A 125 3.31 -5.65 9.32
C ARG A 125 3.89 -6.85 8.58
N ASP A 126 4.88 -6.62 7.75
CA ASP A 126 5.64 -7.70 7.12
C ASP A 126 6.59 -8.38 8.12
N SER A 127 7.37 -9.35 7.67
CA SER A 127 8.31 -10.12 8.52
C SER A 127 9.40 -9.25 9.16
N GLN A 128 9.65 -8.04 8.65
CA GLN A 128 10.59 -7.06 9.20
C GLN A 128 9.88 -5.96 9.99
N GLY A 129 8.56 -6.04 10.13
CA GLY A 129 7.75 -5.06 10.83
C GLY A 129 7.40 -3.82 10.01
N HIS A 130 7.69 -3.81 8.70
CA HIS A 130 7.31 -2.67 7.86
C HIS A 130 5.79 -2.68 7.58
N THR A 131 5.22 -1.49 7.49
CA THR A 131 3.84 -1.26 7.07
C THR A 131 3.79 -0.71 5.65
N SER A 132 2.62 -0.75 5.01
CA SER A 132 2.45 -0.22 3.66
C SER A 132 2.83 1.27 3.57
N VAL A 133 2.58 2.08 4.63
CA VAL A 133 2.99 3.49 4.63
C VAL A 133 4.51 3.68 4.70
N MET A 134 5.25 2.78 5.36
CA MET A 134 6.72 2.79 5.34
C MET A 134 7.25 2.51 3.94
N TRP A 135 6.68 1.52 3.24
CA TRP A 135 7.04 1.19 1.87
C TRP A 135 6.74 2.33 0.90
N ALA A 136 5.55 2.95 1.00
CA ALA A 136 5.20 4.13 0.19
C ALA A 136 6.17 5.31 0.45
N ALA A 137 6.52 5.54 1.72
CA ALA A 137 7.47 6.58 2.11
C ALA A 137 8.89 6.30 1.56
N TYR A 138 9.35 5.05 1.66
CA TYR A 138 10.62 4.61 1.09
C TYR A 138 10.67 4.77 -0.44
N GLN A 139 9.59 4.43 -1.15
CA GLN A 139 9.51 4.63 -2.60
C GLN A 139 9.41 6.10 -3.00
N GLY A 140 9.01 6.97 -2.06
CA GLY A 140 8.76 8.38 -2.33
C GLY A 140 7.41 8.63 -2.99
N ASP A 141 6.50 7.67 -2.91
CA ASP A 141 5.14 7.78 -3.43
C ASP A 141 4.25 8.56 -2.46
N ALA A 142 4.27 9.88 -2.61
CA ALA A 142 3.54 10.79 -1.74
C ALA A 142 2.02 10.63 -1.83
N LEU A 143 1.49 10.16 -2.97
CA LEU A 143 0.06 9.94 -3.14
C LEU A 143 -0.39 8.69 -2.36
N SER A 144 0.35 7.60 -2.46
CA SER A 144 0.09 6.41 -1.65
C SER A 144 0.23 6.69 -0.16
N VAL A 145 1.26 7.47 0.26
CA VAL A 145 1.38 7.93 1.66
C VAL A 145 0.12 8.68 2.09
N GLU A 146 -0.34 9.66 1.31
CA GLU A 146 -1.53 10.44 1.65
C GLU A 146 -2.79 9.57 1.74
N LEU A 147 -2.99 8.64 0.81
CA LEU A 147 -4.15 7.74 0.81
C LEU A 147 -4.14 6.82 2.03
N LEU A 148 -3.00 6.20 2.34
CA LEU A 148 -2.85 5.33 3.50
C LEU A 148 -3.14 6.09 4.81
N LEU A 149 -2.59 7.30 4.97
CA LEU A 149 -2.81 8.14 6.15
C LEU A 149 -4.28 8.55 6.29
N LYS A 150 -4.96 8.90 5.18
CA LYS A 150 -6.40 9.22 5.19
C LYS A 150 -7.29 8.04 5.60
N HIS A 151 -6.81 6.81 5.38
CA HIS A 151 -7.51 5.59 5.78
C HIS A 151 -7.01 5.03 7.12
N GLY A 152 -6.32 5.84 7.91
CA GLY A 152 -5.98 5.54 9.29
C GLY A 152 -4.65 4.82 9.51
N ALA A 153 -3.77 4.78 8.50
CA ALA A 153 -2.42 4.24 8.72
C ALA A 153 -1.68 5.03 9.81
N SER A 154 -1.02 4.31 10.71
CA SER A 154 -0.24 4.89 11.81
C SER A 154 1.02 5.59 11.30
N THR A 155 1.23 6.82 11.75
CA THR A 155 2.45 7.59 11.46
C THR A 155 3.65 7.18 12.32
N ASN A 156 3.41 6.45 13.43
CA ASN A 156 4.40 6.25 14.49
C ASN A 156 4.73 4.78 14.75
N THR A 157 4.19 3.84 13.96
CA THR A 157 4.57 2.43 14.01
C THR A 157 6.08 2.31 13.74
N LYS A 158 6.76 1.47 14.51
CA LYS A 158 8.20 1.19 14.34
C LYS A 158 8.39 -0.19 13.74
N ASP A 159 9.29 -0.32 12.78
CA ASP A 159 9.73 -1.61 12.27
C ASP A 159 10.68 -2.35 13.25
N ALA A 160 11.24 -3.48 12.84
CA ALA A 160 12.16 -4.28 13.65
C ALA A 160 13.45 -3.54 14.04
N THR A 161 13.83 -2.49 13.29
CA THR A 161 15.00 -1.63 13.55
C THR A 161 14.66 -0.36 14.30
N GLY A 162 13.38 -0.17 14.64
CA GLY A 162 12.88 1.01 15.33
C GLY A 162 12.60 2.21 14.42
N LEU A 163 12.71 2.07 13.10
CA LEU A 163 12.42 3.12 12.14
C LEU A 163 10.91 3.34 12.01
N THR A 164 10.49 4.61 11.98
CA THR A 164 9.11 5.02 11.70
C THR A 164 8.94 5.36 10.22
N PRO A 165 7.70 5.53 9.70
CA PRO A 165 7.47 6.00 8.33
C PRO A 165 8.23 7.31 8.00
N LEU A 166 8.40 8.19 8.99
CA LEU A 166 9.13 9.45 8.81
C LEU A 166 10.64 9.22 8.58
N HIS A 167 11.25 8.25 9.28
CA HIS A 167 12.64 7.85 9.02
C HIS A 167 12.77 7.31 7.58
N TRP A 168 11.86 6.46 7.13
CA TRP A 168 11.86 5.90 5.76
C TRP A 168 11.71 6.98 4.68
N ALA A 169 10.88 8.00 4.90
CA ALA A 169 10.77 9.15 4.00
C ALA A 169 12.08 9.92 3.88
N VAL A 170 12.84 10.04 4.99
CA VAL A 170 14.13 10.73 5.04
C VAL A 170 15.22 9.94 4.32
N VAL A 171 15.23 8.60 4.37
CA VAL A 171 16.19 7.75 3.64
C VAL A 171 16.19 8.10 2.15
N ARG A 172 15.03 8.37 1.57
CA ARG A 172 14.91 8.79 0.16
C ARG A 172 15.03 10.31 -0.05
N GLY A 173 15.00 11.09 1.03
CA GLY A 173 15.02 12.54 0.95
C GLY A 173 13.78 13.13 0.24
N ASN A 174 12.65 12.41 0.25
CA ASN A 174 11.43 12.87 -0.40
C ASN A 174 10.70 13.88 0.47
N ARG A 175 10.85 15.17 0.15
CA ARG A 175 10.27 16.28 0.91
C ARG A 175 8.74 16.21 1.02
N VAL A 176 8.05 15.70 -0.02
CA VAL A 176 6.58 15.64 -0.02
C VAL A 176 6.09 14.57 0.95
N CYS A 177 6.72 13.39 0.97
CA CYS A 177 6.41 12.34 1.94
C CYS A 177 6.71 12.81 3.37
N ILE A 178 7.87 13.45 3.60
CA ILE A 178 8.23 14.02 4.91
C ILE A 178 7.14 14.98 5.36
N ARG A 179 6.75 15.95 4.52
CA ARG A 179 5.70 16.92 4.82
C ARG A 179 4.37 16.25 5.15
N ARG A 180 3.89 15.31 4.31
CA ARG A 180 2.62 14.62 4.53
C ARG A 180 2.57 13.85 5.85
N LEU A 181 3.68 13.21 6.22
CA LEU A 181 3.78 12.50 7.49
C LEU A 181 3.75 13.45 8.68
N VAL A 182 4.48 14.58 8.63
CA VAL A 182 4.45 15.59 9.70
C VAL A 182 3.09 16.26 9.80
N GLU A 183 2.45 16.63 8.67
CA GLU A 183 1.07 17.14 8.62
C GLU A 183 0.06 16.17 9.26
N ALA A 184 0.31 14.85 9.14
CA ALA A 184 -0.52 13.80 9.73
C ALA A 184 -0.15 13.47 11.21
N GLY A 185 0.76 14.21 11.82
CA GLY A 185 1.12 14.05 13.24
C GLY A 185 2.22 13.03 13.51
N ALA A 186 3.10 12.76 12.55
CA ALA A 186 4.29 11.94 12.81
C ALA A 186 5.17 12.59 13.90
N ASP A 187 5.62 11.77 14.86
CA ASP A 187 6.53 12.23 15.91
C ASP A 187 7.94 12.47 15.34
N VAL A 188 8.31 13.74 15.20
CA VAL A 188 9.63 14.16 14.69
C VAL A 188 10.77 13.85 15.64
N HIS A 189 10.45 13.58 16.91
CA HIS A 189 11.41 13.24 17.97
C HIS A 189 11.53 11.73 18.20
N ALA A 190 10.74 10.93 17.48
CA ALA A 190 10.84 9.48 17.54
C ALA A 190 12.28 9.05 17.24
N LYS A 191 12.81 8.14 18.05
CA LYS A 191 14.16 7.60 17.91
C LYS A 191 14.08 6.19 17.35
N ASP A 192 15.00 5.88 16.43
CA ASP A 192 15.22 4.53 15.92
C ASP A 192 15.94 3.64 16.95
N GLY A 193 16.31 2.42 16.57
CA GLY A 193 17.03 1.47 17.41
C GLY A 193 18.44 1.91 17.79
N GLU A 194 19.04 2.88 17.08
CA GLU A 194 20.34 3.48 17.36
C GLU A 194 20.25 4.82 18.12
N GLY A 195 19.03 5.23 18.49
CA GLY A 195 18.77 6.47 19.24
C GLY A 195 18.74 7.72 18.37
N ARG A 196 18.76 7.61 17.05
CA ARG A 196 18.73 8.74 16.10
C ARG A 196 17.28 9.16 15.81
N THR A 197 17.06 10.43 15.66
CA THR A 197 15.81 10.98 15.13
C THR A 197 15.84 10.99 13.58
N ALA A 198 14.68 11.16 12.95
CA ALA A 198 14.60 11.34 11.50
C ALA A 198 15.43 12.54 11.01
N ARG A 199 15.55 13.60 11.82
CA ARG A 199 16.43 14.75 11.52
C ARG A 199 17.91 14.37 11.56
N ASP A 200 18.34 13.60 12.56
CA ASP A 200 19.75 13.16 12.67
C ASP A 200 20.11 12.32 11.46
N MET A 201 19.23 11.39 11.07
CA MET A 201 19.37 10.59 9.87
C MET A 201 19.40 11.44 8.59
N ALA A 202 18.56 12.49 8.50
CA ALA A 202 18.60 13.44 7.38
C ALA A 202 19.95 14.15 7.25
N GLN A 203 20.60 14.44 8.37
CA GLN A 203 21.94 15.06 8.39
C GLN A 203 23.02 14.08 7.89
N GLU A 204 22.99 12.83 8.36
CA GLU A 204 23.93 11.77 7.94
C GLU A 204 23.81 11.47 6.46
N LEU A 205 22.59 11.36 5.95
CA LEU A 205 22.30 11.04 4.54
C LEU A 205 22.38 12.25 3.60
N LYS A 206 22.80 13.43 4.11
CA LYS A 206 22.86 14.69 3.33
C LYS A 206 21.52 15.14 2.74
N SER A 207 20.42 14.70 3.32
CA SER A 207 19.03 15.05 2.93
C SER A 207 18.42 16.16 3.81
N LEU A 208 19.20 16.80 4.69
CA LEU A 208 18.74 17.86 5.61
C LEU A 208 18.06 19.03 4.88
N GLY A 209 18.48 19.33 3.65
CA GLY A 209 17.84 20.34 2.81
C GLY A 209 16.41 19.97 2.40
N ALA A 210 16.13 18.68 2.19
CA ALA A 210 14.78 18.19 1.92
C ALA A 210 13.92 18.24 3.19
N TRP A 211 14.49 17.85 4.34
CA TRP A 211 13.86 17.96 5.67
C TRP A 211 13.41 19.39 5.95
N LYS A 212 14.32 20.36 5.89
CA LYS A 212 14.01 21.77 6.18
C LYS A 212 12.93 22.31 5.27
N ARG A 213 13.04 22.08 3.95
CA ARG A 213 12.01 22.53 2.98
C ARG A 213 10.65 21.87 3.23
N ALA A 214 10.62 20.59 3.58
CA ALA A 214 9.38 19.90 3.88
C ALA A 214 8.64 20.55 5.06
N LEU A 215 9.35 20.86 6.14
CA LEU A 215 8.77 21.53 7.31
C LEU A 215 8.35 22.98 7.01
N ASP A 216 9.17 23.75 6.29
CA ASP A 216 8.84 25.12 5.90
C ASP A 216 7.58 25.17 5.02
N GLU A 217 7.49 24.32 3.99
CA GLU A 217 6.33 24.21 3.11
C GLU A 217 5.07 23.74 3.85
N GLY A 218 5.21 22.88 4.87
CA GLY A 218 4.13 22.42 5.72
C GLY A 218 3.73 23.42 6.83
N GLY A 219 4.48 24.52 6.97
CA GLY A 219 4.23 25.51 8.02
C GLY A 219 4.64 25.04 9.42
N PHE A 220 5.67 24.21 9.53
CA PHE A 220 6.22 23.72 10.79
C PHE A 220 7.60 24.32 11.10
N THR A 221 7.95 24.37 12.38
CA THR A 221 9.32 24.64 12.85
C THR A 221 10.20 23.39 12.65
N GLU A 222 11.51 23.50 12.83
CA GLU A 222 12.42 22.35 12.79
C GLU A 222 12.07 21.25 13.81
N ASP A 223 11.36 21.62 14.88
CA ASP A 223 10.87 20.70 15.92
C ASP A 223 9.45 20.17 15.64
N GLY A 224 8.93 20.36 14.42
CA GLY A 224 7.62 19.85 14.02
C GLY A 224 6.42 20.59 14.64
N VAL A 225 6.65 21.74 15.28
CA VAL A 225 5.57 22.54 15.84
C VAL A 225 4.96 23.43 14.76
N PRO A 226 3.63 23.50 14.63
CA PRO A 226 3.00 24.38 13.66
C PRO A 226 3.40 25.85 13.90
N LYS A 227 3.88 26.52 12.86
CA LYS A 227 4.16 27.96 12.91
C LYS A 227 2.84 28.70 13.11
N ARG A 228 2.77 29.57 14.12
CA ARG A 228 1.60 30.43 14.31
C ARG A 228 1.44 31.32 13.09
N LYS A 229 0.26 31.28 12.44
CA LYS A 229 -0.07 32.27 11.40
C LYS A 229 -0.02 33.66 12.00
N PRO A 230 0.62 34.66 11.34
CA PRO A 230 0.61 36.01 11.82
C PRO A 230 -0.85 36.50 11.91
N LEU A 231 -1.16 37.25 12.99
CA LEU A 231 -2.51 37.78 13.24
C LEU A 231 -3.11 38.54 12.06
N SER A 232 -2.28 39.11 11.17
CA SER A 232 -2.68 39.75 9.93
C SER A 232 -3.38 38.83 8.94
N GLU A 233 -3.02 37.53 8.87
CA GLU A 233 -3.70 36.56 8.00
C GLU A 233 -5.00 36.03 8.60
N VAL A 234 -5.09 35.97 9.92
CA VAL A 234 -6.30 35.51 10.62
C VAL A 234 -7.43 36.54 10.52
N CYS A 235 -7.08 37.85 10.52
CA CYS A 235 -8.05 38.92 10.34
C CYS A 235 -8.56 39.10 8.89
N ALA A 236 -7.85 38.60 7.88
CA ALA A 236 -8.27 38.68 6.50
C ALA A 236 -9.46 37.76 6.13
N ILE A 237 -9.80 36.81 7.01
CA ILE A 237 -10.91 35.86 6.81
C ILE A 237 -12.21 36.36 7.48
N ALA A 238 -12.18 37.43 8.25
CA ALA A 238 -13.38 38.05 8.83
C ALA A 238 -14.21 38.68 7.71
N VAL A 239 -15.22 37.97 7.23
CA VAL A 239 -16.24 38.45 6.30
C VAL A 239 -16.87 39.72 6.89
N PRO A 240 -16.93 40.84 6.14
CA PRO A 240 -17.61 42.04 6.64
C PRO A 240 -19.10 41.71 6.84
N VAL A 241 -19.54 41.74 8.08
CA VAL A 241 -20.97 41.73 8.43
C VAL A 241 -21.59 42.96 7.78
N ARG A 242 -22.35 42.78 6.71
CA ARG A 242 -23.19 43.85 6.16
C ARG A 242 -24.14 44.30 7.26
N ARG A 243 -23.89 45.48 7.82
CA ARG A 243 -24.90 46.18 8.58
C ARG A 243 -26.02 46.55 7.62
N THR A 244 -27.12 45.86 7.70
CA THR A 244 -28.39 46.32 7.16
C THR A 244 -28.82 47.49 8.06
N VAL A 245 -28.76 48.70 7.53
CA VAL A 245 -29.37 49.89 8.14
C VAL A 245 -30.83 49.84 7.74
N CYS A 246 -31.73 49.84 8.75
CA CYS A 246 -33.15 50.13 8.57
C CYS A 246 -33.37 51.60 8.18
#